data_1c5eee0bdf9251b811f5e3c96589ef14
#
_entry.id   1c5eee0bdf9251b811f5e3c96589ef14
#
_cell.length_a   1.000
_cell.length_b   1.000
_cell.length_c   1.000
_cell.angle_alpha   90.00
_cell.angle_beta   90.00
_cell.angle_gamma   90.00
#
_symmetry.space_group_name_H-M   'P 1'
#
loop_
_entity.id
_entity.type
_entity.pdbx_description
1 polymer ?
#
loop_
_entity_poly.entity_id
_entity_poly.type
_entity_poly.pdbx_seq_one_letter_code
_entity_poly.pdbx_strand_id
1 'polypeptide(L)'
;LVGALATLLRFFLQDGLIRAGASPALLGPLLLAIELGGVAGARLALPLSRLPYRAAGLLCGLGTLAGLLLPLSGSVLQMAAGGFLAVVCDDAFQTLTDARLNNRFPSDQRATLISVSSMCFSLVMIALSPLAGAAAGFVF
;
A
#
# COMPACT_ATOMS: atom_id res chain seq x y z
N LEU A 1 -8.39 3.11 4.14
CA LEU A 1 -7.72 4.21 3.43
C LEU A 1 -6.25 3.90 3.10
N VAL A 2 -5.44 3.38 4.05
CA VAL A 2 -4.01 3.06 3.81
C VAL A 2 -3.90 2.09 2.62
N GLY A 3 -4.59 0.94 2.67
CA GLY A 3 -4.57 -0.05 1.59
C GLY A 3 -5.08 0.48 0.25
N ALA A 4 -6.10 1.34 0.26
CA ALA A 4 -6.61 1.93 -0.99
C ALA A 4 -5.56 2.85 -1.65
N LEU A 5 -4.86 3.67 -0.85
CA LEU A 5 -3.79 4.52 -1.34
C LEU A 5 -2.61 3.71 -1.88
N ALA A 6 -2.20 2.65 -1.16
CA ALA A 6 -1.14 1.76 -1.61
C ALA A 6 -1.51 1.03 -2.90
N THR A 7 -2.76 0.57 -3.03
CA THR A 7 -3.25 -0.07 -4.26
C THR A 7 -3.25 0.89 -5.44
N LEU A 8 -3.72 2.12 -5.26
CA LEU A 8 -3.68 3.14 -6.30
C LEU A 8 -2.25 3.45 -6.73
N LEU A 9 -1.32 3.58 -5.77
CA LEU A 9 0.09 3.76 -6.07
C LEU A 9 0.64 2.62 -6.94
N ARG A 10 0.32 1.36 -6.62
CA ARG A 10 0.75 0.19 -7.41
C ARG A 10 0.28 0.27 -8.87
N PHE A 11 -0.95 0.70 -9.12
CA PHE A 11 -1.47 0.86 -10.49
C PHE A 11 -0.72 1.91 -11.29
N PHE A 12 -0.44 3.07 -10.68
CA PHE A 12 0.22 4.17 -11.39
C PHE A 12 1.74 4.07 -11.40
N LEU A 13 2.33 3.28 -10.47
CA LEU A 13 3.77 3.13 -10.35
C LEU A 13 4.39 2.50 -11.60
N GLN A 14 3.73 1.51 -12.19
CA GLN A 14 4.21 0.84 -13.40
C GLN A 14 4.31 1.83 -14.57
N ASP A 15 3.27 2.62 -14.80
CA ASP A 15 3.25 3.64 -15.87
C ASP A 15 4.29 4.72 -15.57
N GLY A 16 4.38 5.18 -14.32
CA GLY A 16 5.38 6.13 -13.88
C GLY A 16 6.82 5.65 -14.11
N LEU A 17 7.14 4.40 -13.79
CA LEU A 17 8.46 3.81 -14.03
C LEU A 17 8.82 3.79 -15.52
N ILE A 18 7.87 3.46 -16.38
CA ILE A 18 8.07 3.49 -17.84
C ILE A 18 8.39 4.90 -18.30
N ARG A 19 7.61 5.89 -17.86
CA ARG A 19 7.81 7.31 -18.20
C ARG A 19 9.12 7.87 -17.65
N ALA A 20 9.55 7.40 -16.49
CA ALA A 20 10.85 7.77 -15.90
C ALA A 20 12.05 7.13 -16.62
N GLY A 21 11.83 6.33 -17.66
CA GLY A 21 12.87 5.73 -18.49
C GLY A 21 13.34 4.34 -18.04
N ALA A 22 12.56 3.64 -17.22
CA ALA A 22 12.86 2.25 -16.90
C ALA A 22 12.73 1.38 -18.17
N SER A 23 13.78 0.62 -18.49
CA SER A 23 13.71 -0.31 -19.63
C SER A 23 12.70 -1.42 -19.36
N PRO A 24 12.00 -1.94 -20.39
CA PRO A 24 11.05 -3.05 -20.24
C PRO A 24 11.66 -4.28 -19.54
N ALA A 25 12.95 -4.53 -19.73
CA ALA A 25 13.67 -5.63 -19.10
C ALA A 25 13.85 -5.45 -17.58
N LEU A 26 13.90 -4.20 -17.10
CA LEU A 26 14.06 -3.86 -15.68
C LEU A 26 12.73 -3.75 -14.94
N LEU A 27 11.60 -3.58 -15.64
CA LEU A 27 10.28 -3.42 -15.00
C LEU A 27 9.91 -4.63 -14.13
N GLY A 28 10.05 -5.84 -14.64
CA GLY A 28 9.75 -7.06 -13.88
C GLY A 28 10.56 -7.17 -12.58
N PRO A 29 11.91 -7.09 -12.64
CA PRO A 29 12.74 -7.08 -11.44
C PRO A 29 12.43 -5.95 -10.47
N LEU A 30 12.15 -4.74 -10.96
CA LEU A 30 11.79 -3.59 -10.10
C LEU A 30 10.46 -3.82 -9.38
N LEU A 31 9.44 -4.27 -10.10
CA LEU A 31 8.13 -4.58 -9.50
C LEU A 31 8.26 -5.72 -8.48
N LEU A 32 9.03 -6.76 -8.80
CA LEU A 32 9.32 -7.83 -7.83
C LEU A 32 9.99 -7.29 -6.57
N ALA A 33 11.01 -6.43 -6.73
CA ALA A 33 11.69 -5.82 -5.58
C ALA A 33 10.72 -5.00 -4.72
N ILE A 34 9.80 -4.27 -5.33
CA ILE A 34 8.75 -3.50 -4.64
C ILE A 34 7.82 -4.44 -3.87
N GLU A 35 7.35 -5.53 -4.48
CA GLU A 35 6.44 -6.49 -3.84
C GLU A 35 7.12 -7.30 -2.73
N LEU A 36 8.44 -7.48 -2.75
CA LEU A 36 9.19 -8.03 -1.62
C LEU A 36 9.10 -7.17 -0.36
N GLY A 37 8.72 -5.91 -0.49
CA GLY A 37 8.33 -5.03 0.62
C GLY A 37 7.22 -5.64 1.49
N GLY A 38 6.30 -6.43 0.92
CA GLY A 38 5.26 -7.14 1.66
C GLY A 38 5.82 -8.10 2.70
N VAL A 39 6.89 -8.83 2.36
CA VAL A 39 7.58 -9.72 3.32
C VAL A 39 8.18 -8.92 4.48
N ALA A 40 8.79 -7.78 4.19
CA ALA A 40 9.32 -6.88 5.20
C ALA A 40 8.20 -6.29 6.06
N GLY A 41 7.10 -5.88 5.45
CA GLY A 41 5.90 -5.37 6.12
C GLY A 41 5.28 -6.38 7.08
N ALA A 42 5.08 -7.62 6.63
CA ALA A 42 4.58 -8.69 7.48
C ALA A 42 5.45 -8.92 8.73
N ARG A 43 6.78 -8.82 8.60
CA ARG A 43 7.71 -8.92 9.73
C ARG A 43 7.62 -7.71 10.66
N LEU A 44 7.41 -6.51 10.12
CA LEU A 44 7.23 -5.29 10.89
C LEU A 44 5.91 -5.25 11.68
N ALA A 45 4.91 -6.05 11.31
CA ALA A 45 3.67 -6.16 12.06
C ALA A 45 3.90 -6.61 13.52
N LEU A 46 4.92 -7.43 13.78
CA LEU A 46 5.27 -7.92 15.11
C LEU A 46 5.68 -6.78 16.08
N PRO A 47 6.69 -5.95 15.80
CA PRO A 47 7.02 -4.81 16.67
C PRO A 47 5.89 -3.77 16.70
N LEU A 48 5.17 -3.53 15.61
CA LEU A 48 4.02 -2.63 15.54
C LEU A 48 2.85 -3.08 16.43
N SER A 49 2.72 -4.39 16.69
CA SER A 49 1.66 -4.93 17.55
C SER A 49 1.78 -4.45 19.01
N ARG A 50 2.97 -4.02 19.42
CA ARG A 50 3.24 -3.45 20.76
C ARG A 50 2.74 -2.02 20.91
N LEU A 51 2.48 -1.34 19.79
CA LEU A 51 1.96 0.03 19.78
C LEU A 51 0.42 0.05 19.86
N PRO A 52 -0.17 1.14 20.36
CA PRO A 52 -1.60 1.36 20.21
C PRO A 52 -1.99 1.33 18.73
N TYR A 53 -3.16 0.75 18.40
CA TYR A 53 -3.61 0.59 17.00
C TYR A 53 -3.60 1.91 16.22
N ARG A 54 -4.01 3.00 16.88
CA ARG A 54 -4.02 4.34 16.28
C ARG A 54 -2.62 4.82 15.92
N ALA A 55 -1.64 4.58 16.78
CA ALA A 55 -0.25 4.97 16.54
C ALA A 55 0.36 4.14 15.39
N ALA A 56 0.13 2.84 15.36
CA ALA A 56 0.56 1.97 14.26
C ALA A 56 -0.08 2.42 12.93
N GLY A 57 -1.39 2.73 12.93
CA GLY A 57 -2.08 3.23 11.74
C GLY A 57 -1.57 4.59 11.26
N LEU A 58 -1.25 5.49 12.17
CA LEU A 58 -0.65 6.79 11.83
C LEU A 58 0.76 6.62 11.24
N LEU A 59 1.60 5.79 11.84
CA LEU A 59 2.95 5.53 11.34
C LEU A 59 2.93 4.89 9.95
N CYS A 60 2.10 3.86 9.76
CA CYS A 60 1.96 3.23 8.45
C CYS A 60 1.32 4.18 7.42
N GLY A 61 0.34 4.96 7.81
CA GLY A 61 -0.28 5.97 6.96
C GLY A 61 0.69 7.05 6.51
N LEU A 62 1.51 7.57 7.41
CA LEU A 62 2.57 8.53 7.09
C LEU A 62 3.64 7.92 6.21
N GLY A 63 4.02 6.66 6.47
CA GLY A 63 4.97 5.92 5.62
C GLY A 63 4.43 5.71 4.20
N THR A 64 3.15 5.36 4.06
CA THR A 64 2.50 5.24 2.74
C THR A 64 2.46 6.58 2.02
N LEU A 65 2.12 7.67 2.72
CA LEU A 65 2.13 9.02 2.16
C LEU A 65 3.54 9.45 1.72
N ALA A 66 4.56 9.17 2.53
CA ALA A 66 5.95 9.40 2.14
C ALA A 66 6.33 8.60 0.90
N GLY A 67 5.91 7.33 0.82
CA GLY A 67 6.07 6.49 -0.37
C GLY A 67 5.38 7.06 -1.62
N LEU A 68 4.23 7.74 -1.46
CA LEU A 68 3.53 8.43 -2.55
C LEU A 68 4.23 9.70 -3.02
N LEU A 69 4.96 10.39 -2.15
CA LEU A 69 5.66 11.63 -2.50
C LEU A 69 7.00 11.38 -3.20
N LEU A 70 7.69 10.28 -2.90
CA LEU A 70 8.97 9.94 -3.52
C LEU A 70 8.91 9.84 -5.06
N PRO A 71 7.89 9.25 -5.69
CA PRO A 71 7.74 9.20 -7.14
C PRO A 71 7.66 10.56 -7.84
N LEU A 72 7.27 11.62 -7.15
CA LEU A 72 7.18 12.96 -7.73
C LEU A 72 8.52 13.53 -8.22
N SER A 73 9.64 12.94 -7.78
CA SER A 73 10.98 13.35 -8.22
C SER A 73 11.37 12.90 -9.64
N GLY A 74 10.59 12.00 -10.25
CA GLY A 74 10.83 11.51 -11.62
C GLY A 74 12.00 10.54 -11.80
N SER A 75 12.65 10.11 -10.71
CA SER A 75 13.75 9.13 -10.76
C SER A 75 13.23 7.71 -10.56
N VAL A 76 13.63 6.78 -11.43
CA VAL A 76 13.28 5.34 -11.35
C VAL A 76 13.60 4.77 -9.96
N LEU A 77 14.77 5.10 -9.40
CA LEU A 77 15.19 4.59 -8.10
C LEU A 77 14.31 5.12 -6.96
N GLN A 78 13.94 6.41 -7.00
CA GLN A 78 13.07 7.02 -6.00
C GLN A 78 11.63 6.51 -6.11
N MET A 79 11.16 6.25 -7.34
CA MET A 79 9.87 5.59 -7.58
C MET A 79 9.84 4.18 -7.00
N ALA A 80 10.89 3.38 -7.25
CA ALA A 80 10.99 2.04 -6.70
C ALA A 80 11.08 2.04 -5.17
N ALA A 81 11.86 2.95 -4.59
CA ALA A 81 11.98 3.12 -3.13
C ALA A 81 10.64 3.56 -2.50
N GLY A 82 9.93 4.49 -3.14
CA GLY A 82 8.60 4.93 -2.70
C GLY A 82 7.57 3.82 -2.75
N GLY A 83 7.55 3.06 -3.85
CA GLY A 83 6.69 1.89 -3.99
C GLY A 83 6.98 0.83 -2.94
N PHE A 84 8.25 0.48 -2.73
CA PHE A 84 8.67 -0.45 -1.69
C PHE A 84 8.22 0.00 -0.29
N LEU A 85 8.46 1.25 0.07
CA LEU A 85 8.05 1.81 1.37
C LEU A 85 6.54 1.75 1.56
N ALA A 86 5.76 2.10 0.54
CA ALA A 86 4.30 2.05 0.60
C ALA A 86 3.80 0.61 0.80
N VAL A 87 4.37 -0.36 0.09
CA VAL A 87 4.04 -1.79 0.24
C VAL A 87 4.38 -2.29 1.64
N VAL A 88 5.57 -1.96 2.15
CA VAL A 88 5.98 -2.31 3.53
C VAL A 88 4.97 -1.80 4.55
N CYS A 89 4.57 -0.53 4.46
CA CYS A 89 3.65 0.09 5.40
C CYS A 89 2.23 -0.48 5.30
N ASP A 90 1.76 -0.73 4.09
CA ASP A 90 0.44 -1.29 3.84
C ASP A 90 0.33 -2.72 4.40
N ASP A 91 1.24 -3.60 4.01
CA ASP A 91 1.23 -4.99 4.43
C ASP A 91 1.49 -5.16 5.93
N ALA A 92 2.32 -4.29 6.53
CA ALA A 92 2.50 -4.25 7.99
C ALA A 92 1.18 -3.91 8.71
N PHE A 93 0.47 -2.89 8.24
CA PHE A 93 -0.79 -2.47 8.85
C PHE A 93 -1.92 -3.46 8.59
N GLN A 94 -2.00 -4.04 7.39
CA GLN A 94 -2.97 -5.07 7.05
C GLN A 94 -2.78 -6.30 7.93
N THR A 95 -1.55 -6.84 8.01
CA THR A 95 -1.22 -8.00 8.84
C THR A 95 -1.57 -7.74 10.33
N LEU A 96 -1.25 -6.55 10.84
CA LEU A 96 -1.61 -6.16 12.21
C LEU A 96 -3.13 -6.10 12.40
N THR A 97 -3.86 -5.57 11.44
CA THR A 97 -5.32 -5.45 11.48
C THR A 97 -5.97 -6.82 11.46
N ASP A 98 -5.54 -7.70 10.57
CA ASP A 98 -6.06 -9.05 10.45
C ASP A 98 -5.81 -9.87 11.71
N ALA A 99 -4.61 -9.77 12.28
CA ALA A 99 -4.28 -10.43 13.55
C ALA A 99 -5.19 -9.94 14.70
N ARG A 100 -5.45 -8.65 14.78
CA ARG A 100 -6.34 -8.07 15.81
C ARG A 100 -7.80 -8.46 15.61
N LEU A 101 -8.28 -8.48 14.37
CA LEU A 101 -9.63 -8.94 14.04
C LEU A 101 -9.79 -10.43 14.40
N ASN A 102 -8.83 -11.26 13.99
CA ASN A 102 -8.85 -12.69 14.29
C ASN A 102 -8.87 -13.00 15.80
N ASN A 103 -8.21 -12.16 16.60
CA ASN A 103 -8.16 -12.33 18.05
C ASN A 103 -9.40 -11.79 18.78
N ARG A 104 -10.19 -10.91 18.15
CA ARG A 104 -11.35 -10.26 18.79
C ARG A 104 -12.69 -10.90 18.45
N PHE A 105 -12.79 -11.59 17.32
CA PHE A 105 -14.06 -12.11 16.83
C PHE A 105 -14.06 -13.63 16.74
N PRO A 106 -15.17 -14.28 17.13
CA PRO A 106 -15.39 -15.72 16.94
C PRO A 106 -15.32 -16.11 15.47
N SER A 107 -15.00 -17.38 15.20
CA SER A 107 -14.79 -17.90 13.84
C SER A 107 -16.02 -17.75 12.93
N ASP A 108 -17.22 -17.83 13.47
CA ASP A 108 -18.50 -17.68 12.75
C ASP A 108 -18.75 -16.26 12.21
N GLN A 109 -18.18 -15.24 12.86
CA GLN A 109 -18.33 -13.84 12.47
C GLN A 109 -17.19 -13.33 11.54
N ARG A 110 -16.08 -14.05 11.46
CA ARG A 110 -14.91 -13.64 10.66
C ARG A 110 -15.22 -13.52 9.17
N ALA A 111 -15.96 -14.45 8.61
CA ALA A 111 -16.34 -14.42 7.20
C ALA A 111 -17.16 -13.15 6.86
N THR A 112 -18.10 -12.79 7.72
CA THR A 112 -18.91 -11.58 7.56
C THR A 112 -18.06 -10.32 7.65
N LEU A 113 -17.13 -10.25 8.61
CA LEU A 113 -16.24 -9.11 8.80
C LEU A 113 -15.28 -8.93 7.61
N ILE A 114 -14.74 -10.02 7.07
CA ILE A 114 -13.89 -9.98 5.86
C ILE A 114 -14.72 -9.45 4.68
N SER A 115 -15.96 -9.92 4.50
CA SER A 115 -16.84 -9.45 3.43
C SER A 115 -17.17 -7.96 3.58
N VAL A 116 -17.49 -7.49 4.79
CA VAL A 116 -17.76 -6.07 5.06
C VAL A 116 -16.51 -5.22 4.80
N SER A 117 -15.32 -5.69 5.23
CA SER A 117 -14.06 -5.00 4.97
C SER A 117 -13.77 -4.87 3.48
N SER A 118 -13.98 -5.94 2.71
CA SER A 118 -13.82 -5.94 1.25
C SER A 118 -14.82 -5.00 0.55
N MET A 119 -16.07 -4.97 1.02
CA MET A 119 -17.06 -4.02 0.50
C MET A 119 -16.67 -2.57 0.78
N CYS A 120 -16.26 -2.27 2.01
CA CYS A 120 -15.77 -0.92 2.37
C CYS A 120 -14.56 -0.52 1.52
N PHE A 121 -13.60 -1.44 1.30
CA PHE A 121 -12.46 -1.21 0.42
C PHE A 121 -12.92 -0.89 -1.01
N SER A 122 -13.83 -1.68 -1.57
CA SER A 122 -14.36 -1.47 -2.92
C SER A 122 -15.06 -0.12 -3.07
N LEU A 123 -15.87 0.29 -2.09
CA LEU A 123 -16.52 1.60 -2.09
C LEU A 123 -15.50 2.75 -2.07
N VAL A 124 -14.47 2.63 -1.24
CA VAL A 124 -13.38 3.60 -1.20
C VAL A 124 -12.65 3.66 -2.55
N MET A 125 -12.38 2.51 -3.18
CA MET A 125 -11.73 2.44 -4.49
C MET A 125 -12.58 3.06 -5.59
N ILE A 126 -13.91 2.82 -5.61
CA ILE A 126 -14.83 3.45 -6.56
C ILE A 126 -14.77 4.98 -6.47
N ALA A 127 -14.70 5.52 -5.26
CA ALA A 127 -14.62 6.96 -5.04
C ALA A 127 -13.24 7.55 -5.36
N LEU A 128 -12.16 6.85 -4.99
CA LEU A 128 -10.79 7.37 -5.11
C LEU A 128 -10.16 7.13 -6.48
N SER A 129 -10.51 6.03 -7.19
CA SER A 129 -9.90 5.71 -8.49
C SER A 129 -10.05 6.82 -9.54
N PRO A 130 -11.24 7.42 -9.76
CA PRO A 130 -11.37 8.52 -10.71
C PRO A 130 -10.55 9.74 -10.32
N LEU A 131 -10.50 10.06 -9.02
CA LEU A 131 -9.72 11.18 -8.50
C LEU A 131 -8.22 10.96 -8.68
N ALA A 132 -7.76 9.74 -8.40
CA ALA A 132 -6.37 9.37 -8.61
C ALA A 132 -5.99 9.35 -10.10
N GLY A 133 -6.87 8.87 -10.97
CA GLY A 133 -6.68 8.91 -12.42
C GLY A 133 -6.57 10.35 -12.95
N ALA A 134 -7.43 11.24 -12.48
CA ALA A 134 -7.35 12.66 -12.82
C ALA A 134 -6.06 13.30 -12.30
N ALA A 135 -5.66 13.02 -11.06
CA ALA A 135 -4.41 13.51 -10.48
C ALA A 135 -3.18 12.99 -11.21
N ALA A 136 -3.15 11.71 -11.60
CA ALA A 136 -2.05 11.14 -12.36
C ALA A 136 -1.88 11.79 -13.73
N GLY A 137 -2.96 12.18 -14.39
CA GLY A 137 -2.91 12.95 -15.65
C GLY A 137 -2.31 14.35 -15.52
N PHE A 138 -2.24 14.92 -14.30
CA PHE A 138 -1.58 16.19 -14.03
C PHE A 138 -0.13 16.04 -13.55
N VAL A 139 0.23 14.88 -12.99
CA VAL A 139 1.54 14.65 -12.34
C VAL A 139 2.50 13.90 -13.27
N PHE A 140 1.97 13.08 -14.16
CA PHE A 140 2.69 12.27 -15.14
C PHE A 140 2.27 12.61 -16.57
#